data_4bd87a5cb5ae5cc6670773d58d6cd282
#
_entry.id   4bd87a5cb5ae5cc6670773d58d6cd282
#
_cell.length_a   1.000
_cell.length_b   1.000
_cell.length_c   1.000
_cell.angle_alpha   90.00
_cell.angle_beta   90.00
_cell.angle_gamma   90.00
#
_symmetry.space_group_name_H-M   'P 1'
#
loop_
_entity.id
_entity.type
_entity.pdbx_description
1 polymer ?
#
loop_
_entity_poly.entity_id
_entity_poly.type
_entity_poly.pdbx_seq_one_letter_code
_entity_poly.pdbx_strand_id
1 'polypeptide(L)'
;MNHVVIIGFMGSGKTRVGKQLSKDLGLPFVDLEKIITKRMNLSAREIFERFGEPYYRALETLALKQLIQDSERKVISLGAGLPLQEQNEKYLRELGTVVYLKSPAEIILLSSFVLCSLPVIL
;
A
#
# COMPACT_ATOMS: atom_id res chain seq x y z
N MET A 1 6.32 -5.85 -13.19
CA MET A 1 5.33 -6.76 -12.58
C MET A 1 4.14 -5.95 -12.11
N ASN A 2 2.96 -6.42 -12.36
CA ASN A 2 1.74 -5.66 -12.06
C ASN A 2 1.10 -6.13 -10.73
N HIS A 3 1.57 -5.58 -9.62
CA HIS A 3 0.96 -5.84 -8.32
C HIS A 3 -0.41 -5.17 -8.21
N VAL A 4 -1.24 -5.62 -7.29
CA VAL A 4 -2.48 -4.96 -6.93
C VAL A 4 -2.21 -4.17 -5.64
N VAL A 5 -2.32 -2.85 -5.71
CA VAL A 5 -1.93 -1.95 -4.61
C VAL A 5 -3.18 -1.31 -4.01
N ILE A 6 -3.34 -1.43 -2.70
CA ILE A 6 -4.48 -0.85 -1.99
C ILE A 6 -3.99 0.29 -1.11
N ILE A 7 -4.58 1.46 -1.29
CA ILE A 7 -4.34 2.63 -0.45
C ILE A 7 -5.66 3.08 0.16
N GLY A 8 -5.58 3.80 1.26
CA GLY A 8 -6.77 4.31 1.95
C GLY A 8 -6.46 4.69 3.39
N PHE A 9 -7.41 5.34 4.03
CA PHE A 9 -7.26 5.79 5.41
C PHE A 9 -7.31 4.63 6.40
N MET A 10 -6.75 4.87 7.59
CA MET A 10 -6.90 3.97 8.72
C MET A 10 -8.40 3.78 8.99
N GLY A 11 -8.84 2.54 9.18
CA GLY A 11 -10.24 2.23 9.40
C GLY A 11 -11.08 2.09 8.14
N SER A 12 -10.48 2.27 6.94
CA SER A 12 -11.20 2.06 5.67
C SER A 12 -11.41 0.58 5.33
N GLY A 13 -10.75 -0.32 6.04
CA GLY A 13 -10.86 -1.76 5.78
C GLY A 13 -9.82 -2.31 4.82
N LYS A 14 -8.70 -1.63 4.63
CA LYS A 14 -7.63 -2.05 3.70
C LYS A 14 -7.17 -3.49 3.92
N THR A 15 -6.93 -3.86 5.18
CA THR A 15 -6.44 -5.20 5.50
C THR A 15 -7.48 -6.26 5.12
N ARG A 16 -8.74 -6.01 5.46
CA ARG A 16 -9.83 -6.94 5.14
C ARG A 16 -10.03 -7.09 3.64
N VAL A 17 -10.08 -5.97 2.92
CA VAL A 17 -10.23 -5.97 1.47
C VAL A 17 -9.01 -6.60 0.80
N GLY A 18 -7.82 -6.26 1.28
CA GLY A 18 -6.58 -6.81 0.74
C GLY A 18 -6.48 -8.32 0.89
N LYS A 19 -6.84 -8.84 2.05
CA LYS A 19 -6.86 -10.27 2.29
C LYS A 19 -7.91 -10.99 1.44
N GLN A 20 -9.07 -10.37 1.24
CA GLN A 20 -10.11 -10.93 0.39
C GLN A 20 -9.66 -10.97 -1.07
N LEU A 21 -9.08 -9.88 -1.58
CA LEU A 21 -8.54 -9.85 -2.93
C LEU A 21 -7.41 -10.87 -3.11
N SER A 22 -6.54 -10.98 -2.12
CA SER A 22 -5.45 -11.96 -2.11
C SER A 22 -5.99 -13.37 -2.30
N LYS A 23 -7.04 -13.71 -1.56
CA LYS A 23 -7.69 -15.02 -1.64
C LYS A 23 -8.35 -15.22 -3.00
N ASP A 24 -9.10 -14.22 -3.48
CA ASP A 24 -9.84 -14.32 -4.74
C ASP A 24 -8.91 -14.43 -5.94
N LEU A 25 -7.77 -13.75 -5.91
CA LEU A 25 -6.80 -13.74 -7.00
C LEU A 25 -5.73 -14.82 -6.88
N GLY A 26 -5.67 -15.51 -5.75
CA GLY A 26 -4.63 -16.51 -5.50
C GLY A 26 -3.24 -15.89 -5.37
N LEU A 27 -3.15 -14.66 -4.83
CA LEU A 27 -1.89 -13.93 -4.66
C LEU A 27 -1.58 -13.74 -3.17
N PRO A 28 -0.30 -13.68 -2.78
CA PRO A 28 0.04 -13.36 -1.40
C PRO A 28 -0.34 -11.92 -1.06
N PHE A 29 -0.67 -11.70 0.20
CA PHE A 29 -0.98 -10.38 0.76
C PHE A 29 0.21 -9.85 1.54
N VAL A 30 0.56 -8.59 1.31
CA VAL A 30 1.67 -7.92 1.99
C VAL A 30 1.20 -6.55 2.48
N ASP A 31 1.48 -6.24 3.74
CA ASP A 31 1.28 -4.92 4.33
C ASP A 31 2.65 -4.27 4.47
N LEU A 32 2.87 -3.17 3.76
CA LEU A 32 4.18 -2.49 3.73
C LEU A 32 4.58 -1.97 5.10
N GLU A 33 3.65 -1.46 5.89
CA GLU A 33 3.93 -1.02 7.25
C GLU A 33 4.49 -2.17 8.10
N LYS A 34 3.92 -3.35 7.97
CA LYS A 34 4.39 -4.53 8.70
C LYS A 34 5.79 -4.97 8.25
N ILE A 35 6.12 -4.80 6.98
CA ILE A 35 7.47 -5.06 6.50
C ILE A 35 8.46 -4.16 7.24
N ILE A 36 8.16 -2.88 7.34
CA ILE A 36 9.01 -1.89 8.00
C ILE A 36 9.14 -2.17 9.50
N THR A 37 8.02 -2.33 10.19
CA THR A 37 8.00 -2.55 11.63
C THR A 37 8.70 -3.85 12.03
N LYS A 38 8.56 -4.87 11.21
CA LYS A 38 9.22 -6.16 11.44
C LYS A 38 10.75 -6.06 11.27
N ARG A 39 11.19 -5.35 10.23
CA ARG A 39 12.64 -5.15 10.00
C ARG A 39 13.30 -4.32 11.10
N MET A 40 12.60 -3.27 11.55
CA MET A 40 13.10 -2.37 12.60
C MET A 40 12.92 -2.97 14.00
N ASN A 41 12.05 -3.96 14.14
CA ASN A 41 11.61 -4.50 15.43
C ASN A 41 11.06 -3.40 16.35
N LEU A 42 10.35 -2.45 15.76
CA LEU A 42 9.72 -1.30 16.42
C LEU A 42 8.37 -1.05 15.79
N SER A 43 7.43 -0.48 16.55
CA SER A 43 6.18 -0.01 15.98
C SER A 43 6.43 1.23 15.10
N ALA A 44 5.50 1.54 14.21
CA ALA A 44 5.58 2.75 13.40
C ALA A 44 5.72 3.99 14.29
N ARG A 45 4.94 4.05 15.37
CA ARG A 45 5.01 5.14 16.34
C ARG A 45 6.39 5.27 16.97
N GLU A 46 7.00 4.15 17.36
CA GLU A 46 8.34 4.16 17.94
C GLU A 46 9.39 4.64 16.94
N ILE A 47 9.25 4.25 15.67
CA ILE A 47 10.16 4.72 14.62
C ILE A 47 10.02 6.24 14.45
N PHE A 48 8.79 6.76 14.41
CA PHE A 48 8.54 8.20 14.32
C PHE A 48 9.15 8.96 15.52
N GLU A 49 8.96 8.44 16.71
CA GLU A 49 9.44 9.09 17.93
C GLU A 49 10.97 9.08 18.04
N ARG A 50 11.62 7.98 17.64
CA ARG A 50 13.08 7.82 17.76
C ARG A 50 13.86 8.44 16.62
N PHE A 51 13.35 8.32 15.40
CA PHE A 51 14.10 8.68 14.19
C PHE A 51 13.46 9.82 13.40
N GLY A 52 12.20 10.13 13.66
CA GLY A 52 11.48 11.19 12.98
C GLY A 52 10.76 10.74 11.71
N GLU A 53 9.83 11.56 11.24
CA GLU A 53 9.03 11.26 10.05
C GLU A 53 9.88 11.09 8.79
N PRO A 54 10.88 11.96 8.49
CA PRO A 54 11.67 11.79 7.27
C PRO A 54 12.36 10.43 7.16
N TYR A 55 12.80 9.88 8.29
CA TYR A 55 13.39 8.56 8.33
C TYR A 55 12.38 7.48 7.96
N TYR A 56 11.18 7.55 8.54
CA TYR A 56 10.11 6.59 8.24
C TYR A 56 9.72 6.65 6.78
N ARG A 57 9.58 7.86 6.21
CA ARG A 57 9.26 8.03 4.79
C ARG A 57 10.35 7.44 3.87
N ALA A 58 11.60 7.55 4.27
CA ALA A 58 12.70 6.94 3.53
C ALA A 58 12.60 5.41 3.57
N LEU A 59 12.22 4.83 4.70
CA LEU A 59 12.00 3.39 4.81
C LEU A 59 10.84 2.92 3.93
N GLU A 60 9.76 3.70 3.84
CA GLU A 60 8.65 3.40 2.95
C GLU A 60 9.10 3.38 1.49
N THR A 61 9.85 4.38 1.07
CA THR A 61 10.37 4.48 -0.30
C THR A 61 11.28 3.31 -0.63
N LEU A 62 12.15 2.94 0.29
CA LEU A 62 13.03 1.78 0.12
C LEU A 62 12.24 0.48 -0.05
N ALA A 63 11.20 0.29 0.78
CA ALA A 63 10.35 -0.88 0.69
C ALA A 63 9.58 -0.94 -0.65
N LEU A 64 9.10 0.22 -1.14
CA LEU A 64 8.48 0.29 -2.47
C LEU A 64 9.44 -0.15 -3.57
N LYS A 65 10.67 0.34 -3.55
CA LYS A 65 11.67 -0.05 -4.54
C LYS A 65 11.94 -1.55 -4.54
N GLN A 66 11.97 -2.14 -3.37
CA GLN A 66 12.17 -3.59 -3.24
C GLN A 66 10.98 -4.38 -3.79
N LEU A 67 9.76 -3.91 -3.55
CA LEU A 67 8.55 -4.56 -4.06
C LEU A 67 8.45 -4.46 -5.58
N ILE A 68 8.90 -3.37 -6.18
CA ILE A 68 8.95 -3.22 -7.65
C ILE A 68 9.86 -4.28 -8.26
N GLN A 69 10.95 -4.61 -7.59
CA GLN A 69 11.93 -5.59 -8.06
C GLN A 69 11.49 -7.03 -7.82
N ASP A 70 10.47 -7.24 -7.02
CA ASP A 70 9.97 -8.57 -6.70
C ASP A 70 9.25 -9.17 -7.90
N SER A 71 9.70 -10.34 -8.34
CA SER A 71 9.12 -11.04 -9.49
C SER A 71 7.79 -11.72 -9.18
N GLU A 72 7.45 -11.87 -7.90
CA GLU A 72 6.19 -12.48 -7.49
C GLU A 72 5.11 -11.44 -7.33
N ARG A 73 4.01 -11.60 -8.07
CA ARG A 73 2.87 -10.70 -8.02
C ARG A 73 2.18 -10.80 -6.65
N LYS A 74 1.82 -9.65 -6.06
CA LYS A 74 1.24 -9.58 -4.73
C LYS A 74 0.10 -8.59 -4.65
N VAL A 75 -0.74 -8.73 -3.63
CA VAL A 75 -1.66 -7.70 -3.18
C VAL A 75 -0.94 -6.94 -2.07
N ILE A 76 -0.75 -5.64 -2.26
CA ILE A 76 0.05 -4.80 -1.35
C ILE A 76 -0.83 -3.73 -0.73
N SER A 77 -0.84 -3.65 0.60
CA SER A 77 -1.52 -2.59 1.32
C SER A 77 -0.51 -1.52 1.74
N LEU A 78 -0.80 -0.27 1.45
CA LEU A 78 0.03 0.88 1.79
C LEU A 78 -0.67 1.79 2.78
N GLY A 79 0.09 2.42 3.67
CA GLY A 79 -0.43 3.44 4.58
C GLY A 79 -0.87 4.70 3.83
N ALA A 80 -1.79 5.46 4.44
CA ALA A 80 -2.37 6.66 3.82
C ALA A 80 -1.36 7.77 3.53
N GLY A 81 -0.30 7.86 4.33
CA GLY A 81 0.71 8.91 4.17
C GLY A 81 1.71 8.66 3.05
N LEU A 82 1.88 7.41 2.64
CA LEU A 82 2.89 7.05 1.63
C LEU A 82 2.60 7.66 0.26
N PRO A 83 1.36 7.58 -0.26
CA PRO A 83 1.05 8.16 -1.56
C PRO A 83 1.13 9.69 -1.60
N LEU A 84 1.07 10.33 -0.44
CA LEU A 84 1.17 11.79 -0.33
C LEU A 84 2.60 12.29 -0.49
N GLN A 85 3.58 11.42 -0.43
CA GLN A 85 4.99 11.77 -0.61
C GLN A 85 5.31 11.84 -2.09
N GLU A 86 5.69 13.02 -2.56
CA GLU A 86 5.96 13.27 -3.98
C GLU A 86 6.99 12.31 -4.57
N GLN A 87 8.02 11.97 -3.80
CA GLN A 87 9.07 11.05 -4.25
C GLN A 87 8.58 9.64 -4.54
N ASN A 88 7.40 9.26 -4.03
CA ASN A 88 6.86 7.92 -4.22
C ASN A 88 6.00 7.79 -5.48
N GLU A 89 5.61 8.89 -6.11
CA GLU A 89 4.67 8.87 -7.23
C GLU A 89 5.13 7.95 -8.37
N LYS A 90 6.38 8.10 -8.80
CA LYS A 90 6.92 7.29 -9.88
C LYS A 90 6.98 5.80 -9.53
N TYR A 91 7.28 5.49 -8.27
CA TYR A 91 7.35 4.10 -7.81
C TYR A 91 5.97 3.46 -7.75
N LEU A 92 4.96 4.22 -7.33
CA LEU A 92 3.58 3.73 -7.32
C LEU A 92 3.10 3.38 -8.72
N ARG A 93 3.46 4.19 -9.72
CA ARG A 93 3.10 3.93 -11.12
C ARG A 93 3.74 2.63 -11.65
N GLU A 94 4.98 2.38 -11.26
CA GLU A 94 5.70 1.17 -11.66
C GLU A 94 5.21 -0.06 -10.90
N LEU A 95 4.68 0.13 -9.69
CA LEU A 95 4.32 -0.97 -8.81
C LEU A 95 3.15 -1.79 -9.36
N GLY A 96 2.14 -1.14 -9.92
CA GLY A 96 1.00 -1.84 -10.49
C GLY A 96 -0.28 -1.03 -10.49
N THR A 97 -1.41 -1.76 -10.46
CA THR A 97 -2.74 -1.16 -10.40
C THR A 97 -3.04 -0.68 -8.99
N VAL A 98 -3.30 0.60 -8.84
CA VAL A 98 -3.56 1.22 -7.53
C VAL A 98 -5.07 1.37 -7.33
N VAL A 99 -5.55 0.84 -6.22
CA VAL A 99 -6.95 0.90 -5.80
C VAL A 99 -7.04 1.74 -4.54
N TYR A 100 -7.84 2.80 -4.58
CA TYR A 100 -8.08 3.64 -3.41
C TYR A 100 -9.36 3.22 -2.71
N LEU A 101 -9.23 2.76 -1.47
CA LEU A 101 -10.37 2.39 -0.66
C LEU A 101 -10.83 3.61 0.12
N LYS A 102 -11.88 4.27 -0.39
CA LYS A 102 -12.42 5.51 0.19
C LYS A 102 -13.21 5.24 1.47
N SER A 103 -13.96 4.14 1.47
CA SER A 103 -14.75 3.70 2.62
C SER A 103 -14.94 2.18 2.52
N PRO A 104 -15.48 1.52 3.57
CA PRO A 104 -15.74 0.07 3.47
C PRO A 104 -16.67 -0.33 2.32
N ALA A 105 -17.43 0.62 1.76
CA ALA A 105 -18.40 0.37 0.70
C ALA A 105 -17.97 0.88 -0.68
N GLU A 106 -16.84 1.60 -0.79
CA GLU A 106 -16.45 2.23 -2.05
C GLU A 106 -14.96 2.02 -2.36
N ILE A 107 -14.68 1.59 -3.58
CA ILE A 107 -13.35 1.51 -4.14
C ILE A 107 -13.23 2.51 -5.27
N ILE A 108 -12.14 3.27 -5.29
CA ILE A 108 -11.77 4.13 -6.40
C ILE A 108 -10.54 3.54 -7.07
N LEU A 109 -10.69 3.18 -8.34
CA LEU A 109 -9.58 2.66 -9.12
C LEU A 109 -8.75 3.82 -9.66
N LEU A 110 -7.48 3.88 -9.27
CA LEU A 110 -6.51 4.85 -9.77
C LEU A 110 -5.68 4.18 -10.87
N SER A 111 -6.09 4.41 -12.12
CA SER A 111 -5.33 3.93 -13.26
C SER A 111 -4.86 5.14 -14.06
N SER A 112 -3.56 5.35 -14.14
CA SER A 112 -2.98 6.38 -15.02
C SER A 112 -3.67 7.75 -14.95
N PHE A 113 -3.97 8.23 -13.72
CA PHE A 113 -4.65 9.51 -13.44
C PHE A 113 -6.16 9.55 -13.67
N VAL A 114 -6.79 8.44 -14.04
CA VAL A 114 -8.25 8.39 -14.15
C VAL A 114 -8.83 7.79 -12.88
N LEU A 115 -9.66 8.57 -12.20
CA LEU A 115 -10.39 8.16 -11.02
C LEU A 115 -11.72 7.57 -11.45
N CYS A 116 -11.90 6.26 -11.26
CA CYS A 116 -13.18 5.60 -11.45
C CYS A 116 -13.69 5.12 -10.11
N SER A 117 -14.89 5.53 -9.74
CA SER A 117 -15.54 5.08 -8.52
C SER A 117 -16.30 3.79 -8.80
N LEU A 118 -15.96 2.73 -8.07
CA LEU A 118 -16.62 1.43 -8.18
C LEU A 118 -17.17 1.02 -6.82
N PRO A 119 -18.41 0.49 -6.77
CA PRO A 119 -18.92 -0.06 -5.52
C PRO A 119 -18.15 -1.34 -5.17
N VAL A 120 -17.85 -1.50 -3.87
CA VAL A 120 -17.27 -2.75 -3.37
C VAL A 120 -18.41 -3.74 -3.18
N ILE A 121 -18.43 -4.75 -4.03
CA ILE A 121 -19.34 -5.88 -3.84
C ILE A 121 -18.57 -6.93 -3.06
N LEU A 122 -18.82 -6.97 -1.76
CA LEU A 122 -18.23 -7.99 -0.88
C LEU A 122 -19.23 -9.11 -0.65
#